data_765b99f33de88555da1f8cb7e018aa2f
#
_entry.id   765b99f33de88555da1f8cb7e018aa2f
#
_cell.length_a   1.000
_cell.length_b   1.000
_cell.length_c   1.000
_cell.angle_alpha   90.00
_cell.angle_beta   90.00
_cell.angle_gamma   90.00
#
_symmetry.space_group_name_H-M   'P 1'
#
loop_
_entity.id
_entity.type
_entity.pdbx_description
1 polymer ?
#
loop_
_entity_poly.entity_id
_entity_poly.type
_entity_poly.pdbx_seq_one_letter_code
_entity_poly.pdbx_strand_id
1 'polypeptide(L)'
;MNLESILFTQGFGSRRQCRALIADARVSIDGTVCTDADADFPAGDAAFCFSVDGVAWPYRERAYLLLNKPAGYECSRDPQHHLSVFSLLPPQFAERGVQCVGRLDQDTTGLLLLSDDGKFVHTFTSPKRKVPKVYVATTRHPLDDAQLSLLRDGVLLHGESKPVAAVAAEARGERCLALTVMEGKYHQVKRMIAAAGNRCEALHRERIGGLALAATLAPGAWQWLDETDLESLGSSPSG
;
A
#
# COMPACT_ATOMS: atom_id res chain seq x y z
N MET A 1 6.55 14.73 24.50
CA MET A 1 6.00 13.34 24.71
C MET A 1 7.10 12.54 25.36
N ASN A 2 6.77 11.75 26.43
CA ASN A 2 7.82 10.96 27.08
C ASN A 2 8.23 9.72 26.26
N LEU A 3 9.42 9.19 26.56
CA LEU A 3 10.05 8.09 25.80
C LEU A 3 9.20 6.81 25.80
N GLU A 4 8.54 6.47 26.90
CA GLU A 4 7.59 5.34 26.94
C GLU A 4 6.49 5.50 25.90
N SER A 5 5.88 6.68 25.83
CA SER A 5 4.79 6.97 24.90
C SER A 5 5.27 6.96 23.44
N ILE A 6 6.49 7.40 23.17
CA ILE A 6 7.12 7.29 21.86
C ILE A 6 7.18 5.82 21.43
N LEU A 7 7.82 4.95 22.23
CA LEU A 7 7.93 3.53 21.91
C LEU A 7 6.56 2.86 21.77
N PHE A 8 5.64 3.15 22.67
CA PHE A 8 4.29 2.61 22.63
C PHE A 8 3.55 2.98 21.34
N THR A 9 3.56 4.26 20.97
CA THR A 9 2.89 4.72 19.73
C THR A 9 3.57 4.21 18.46
N GLN A 10 4.85 3.87 18.54
CA GLN A 10 5.59 3.29 17.41
C GLN A 10 5.48 1.75 17.34
N GLY A 11 4.74 1.12 18.28
CA GLY A 11 4.42 -0.31 18.21
C GLY A 11 5.49 -1.24 18.78
N PHE A 12 6.31 -0.76 19.72
CA PHE A 12 7.34 -1.57 20.38
C PHE A 12 6.79 -2.41 21.56
N GLY A 13 5.48 -2.60 21.62
CA GLY A 13 4.79 -3.42 22.59
C GLY A 13 3.94 -2.62 23.59
N SER A 14 3.47 -3.28 24.63
CA SER A 14 2.72 -2.65 25.72
C SER A 14 3.57 -1.62 26.48
N ARG A 15 2.94 -0.68 27.19
CA ARG A 15 3.65 0.32 28.01
C ARG A 15 4.66 -0.32 28.97
N ARG A 16 4.28 -1.47 29.57
CA ARG A 16 5.18 -2.23 30.45
C ARG A 16 6.41 -2.75 29.70
N GLN A 17 6.24 -3.26 28.48
CA GLN A 17 7.36 -3.72 27.66
C GLN A 17 8.24 -2.55 27.21
N CYS A 18 7.65 -1.42 26.83
CA CYS A 18 8.41 -0.22 26.50
C CYS A 18 9.26 0.29 27.67
N ARG A 19 8.69 0.33 28.89
CA ARG A 19 9.46 0.67 30.10
C ARG A 19 10.60 -0.31 30.37
N ALA A 20 10.38 -1.60 30.15
CA ALA A 20 11.44 -2.60 30.30
C ALA A 20 12.58 -2.40 29.27
N LEU A 21 12.26 -2.17 27.99
CA LEU A 21 13.26 -1.86 26.95
C LEU A 21 14.13 -0.65 27.34
N ILE A 22 13.51 0.39 27.90
CA ILE A 22 14.21 1.60 28.33
C ILE A 22 15.10 1.32 29.54
N ALA A 23 14.56 0.65 30.58
CA ALA A 23 15.29 0.31 31.79
C ALA A 23 16.50 -0.62 31.52
N ASP A 24 16.37 -1.52 30.52
CA ASP A 24 17.42 -2.44 30.10
C ASP A 24 18.48 -1.76 29.19
N ALA A 25 18.46 -0.42 29.06
CA ALA A 25 19.39 0.37 28.25
C ALA A 25 19.42 -0.04 26.75
N ARG A 26 18.31 -0.55 26.23
CA ARG A 26 18.17 -1.02 24.82
C ARG A 26 17.70 0.08 23.87
N VAL A 27 17.39 1.27 24.39
CA VAL A 27 16.88 2.41 23.62
C VAL A 27 17.92 3.51 23.60
N SER A 28 18.16 4.08 22.41
CA SER A 28 18.98 5.30 22.27
C SER A 28 18.28 6.33 21.39
N ILE A 29 18.54 7.61 21.70
CA ILE A 29 18.11 8.77 20.92
C ILE A 29 19.37 9.47 20.45
N ASP A 30 19.47 9.71 19.14
CA ASP A 30 20.66 10.34 18.54
C ASP A 30 21.99 9.70 18.97
N GLY A 31 21.99 8.37 19.09
CA GLY A 31 23.16 7.59 19.53
C GLY A 31 23.43 7.57 21.03
N THR A 32 22.67 8.31 21.85
CA THR A 32 22.81 8.33 23.30
C THR A 32 21.78 7.40 23.94
N VAL A 33 22.26 6.44 24.75
CA VAL A 33 21.38 5.53 25.51
C VAL A 33 20.55 6.32 26.51
N CYS A 34 19.25 6.08 26.54
CA CYS A 34 18.32 6.68 27.47
C CYS A 34 17.68 5.58 28.34
N THR A 35 17.79 5.72 29.67
CA THR A 35 17.19 4.79 30.67
C THR A 35 16.05 5.41 31.44
N ASP A 36 15.70 6.67 31.18
CA ASP A 36 14.57 7.37 31.78
C ASP A 36 13.34 7.29 30.88
N ALA A 37 12.35 6.51 31.29
CA ALA A 37 11.09 6.33 30.55
C ALA A 37 10.23 7.60 30.50
N ASP A 38 10.43 8.50 31.45
CA ASP A 38 9.66 9.73 31.59
C ASP A 38 10.42 10.95 30.98
N ALA A 39 11.61 10.74 30.40
CA ALA A 39 12.34 11.76 29.65
C ALA A 39 11.50 12.29 28.49
N ASP A 40 11.33 13.61 28.42
CA ASP A 40 10.52 14.27 27.39
C ASP A 40 11.32 14.57 26.11
N PHE A 41 10.68 14.27 24.98
CA PHE A 41 11.18 14.57 23.64
C PHE A 41 10.15 15.39 22.85
N PRO A 42 10.58 16.21 21.90
CA PRO A 42 9.65 16.97 21.07
C PRO A 42 8.70 16.01 20.34
N ALA A 43 7.40 16.26 20.48
CA ALA A 43 6.38 15.57 19.70
C ALA A 43 6.00 16.50 18.53
N GLY A 44 5.84 15.95 17.33
CA GLY A 44 5.47 16.69 16.13
C GLY A 44 6.41 16.40 14.96
N ASP A 45 6.32 17.22 13.92
CA ASP A 45 7.03 17.04 12.63
C ASP A 45 8.57 17.18 12.70
N ALA A 46 9.14 17.40 13.89
CA ALA A 46 10.58 17.28 14.08
C ALA A 46 10.95 15.81 13.94
N ALA A 47 11.37 15.43 12.73
CA ALA A 47 11.85 14.10 12.43
C ALA A 47 13.05 13.78 13.32
N PHE A 48 12.84 13.00 14.37
CA PHE A 48 13.95 12.42 15.12
C PHE A 48 13.95 10.90 14.95
N CYS A 49 15.13 10.34 15.05
CA CYS A 49 15.33 8.90 15.01
C CYS A 49 15.70 8.40 16.40
N PHE A 50 15.12 7.28 16.78
CA PHE A 50 15.58 6.52 17.93
C PHE A 50 16.04 5.14 17.47
N SER A 51 16.74 4.41 18.31
CA SER A 51 17.02 3.02 18.02
C SER A 51 16.59 2.13 19.16
N VAL A 52 16.20 0.92 18.82
CA VAL A 52 15.95 -0.17 19.77
C VAL A 52 16.82 -1.34 19.35
N ASP A 53 17.63 -1.85 20.28
CA ASP A 53 18.64 -2.90 20.02
C ASP A 53 19.59 -2.54 18.86
N GLY A 54 19.93 -1.27 18.73
CA GLY A 54 20.79 -0.76 17.64
C GLY A 54 20.10 -0.62 16.27
N VAL A 55 18.83 -0.99 16.14
CA VAL A 55 18.05 -0.81 14.90
C VAL A 55 17.39 0.56 14.92
N ALA A 56 17.78 1.42 13.98
CA ALA A 56 17.23 2.77 13.85
C ALA A 56 15.76 2.76 13.40
N TRP A 57 14.96 3.63 14.01
CA TRP A 57 13.56 3.79 13.73
C TRP A 57 13.17 5.27 13.71
N PRO A 58 12.62 5.79 12.59
CA PRO A 58 12.14 7.16 12.54
C PRO A 58 10.86 7.29 13.35
N TYR A 59 10.76 8.31 14.20
CA TYR A 59 9.48 8.66 14.79
C TYR A 59 8.54 9.19 13.72
N ARG A 60 7.34 8.64 13.66
CA ARG A 60 6.28 9.09 12.76
C ARG A 60 4.95 9.10 13.51
N GLU A 61 4.28 10.25 13.57
CA GLU A 61 2.96 10.34 14.21
C GLU A 61 1.96 9.41 13.53
N ARG A 62 1.99 9.35 12.20
CA ARG A 62 1.22 8.43 11.37
C ARG A 62 2.13 7.60 10.48
N ALA A 63 1.77 6.36 10.29
CA ALA A 63 2.46 5.49 9.36
C ALA A 63 1.80 5.58 7.98
N TYR A 64 2.56 5.99 6.98
CA TYR A 64 2.19 5.94 5.58
C TYR A 64 3.25 5.11 4.85
N LEU A 65 2.86 3.96 4.33
CA LEU A 65 3.78 2.98 3.79
C LEU A 65 3.37 2.58 2.36
N LEU A 66 4.36 2.30 1.55
CA LEU A 66 4.23 1.64 0.27
C LEU A 66 4.92 0.28 0.33
N LEU A 67 4.21 -0.78 -0.03
CA LEU A 67 4.74 -2.13 -0.20
C LEU A 67 4.63 -2.53 -1.67
N ASN A 68 5.71 -3.03 -2.26
CA ASN A 68 5.64 -3.76 -3.52
C ASN A 68 5.17 -5.19 -3.23
N LYS A 69 3.84 -5.38 -3.25
CA LYS A 69 3.24 -6.67 -2.90
C LYS A 69 3.64 -7.75 -3.90
N PRO A 70 4.27 -8.85 -3.50
CA PRO A 70 4.47 -10.02 -4.35
C PRO A 70 3.18 -10.84 -4.49
N ALA A 71 3.14 -11.76 -5.45
CA ALA A 71 2.08 -12.76 -5.53
C ALA A 71 2.18 -13.76 -4.35
N GLY A 72 1.06 -14.43 -4.04
CA GLY A 72 1.00 -15.44 -2.98
C GLY A 72 0.74 -14.87 -1.58
N TYR A 73 0.39 -13.59 -1.45
CA TYR A 73 0.10 -12.95 -0.16
C TYR A 73 -1.31 -12.35 -0.14
N GLU A 74 -2.01 -12.52 0.98
CA GLU A 74 -3.33 -11.94 1.23
C GLU A 74 -3.22 -10.58 1.92
N CYS A 75 -4.02 -9.61 1.48
CA CYS A 75 -4.21 -8.32 2.15
C CYS A 75 -5.15 -8.48 3.35
N SER A 76 -4.78 -9.33 4.31
CA SER A 76 -5.55 -9.67 5.51
C SER A 76 -4.64 -9.83 6.71
N ARG A 77 -5.13 -9.42 7.90
CA ARG A 77 -4.49 -9.74 9.18
C ARG A 77 -4.78 -11.18 9.65
N ASP A 78 -5.89 -11.73 9.17
CA ASP A 78 -6.30 -13.12 9.40
C ASP A 78 -6.43 -13.82 8.05
N PRO A 79 -5.28 -14.22 7.44
CA PRO A 79 -5.27 -14.86 6.13
C PRO A 79 -5.77 -16.30 6.25
N GLN A 80 -6.49 -16.77 5.22
CA GLN A 80 -7.14 -18.08 5.25
C GLN A 80 -6.37 -19.15 4.47
N HIS A 81 -5.68 -18.77 3.40
CA HIS A 81 -5.08 -19.75 2.47
C HIS A 81 -3.62 -19.44 2.14
N HIS A 82 -3.18 -18.18 2.28
CA HIS A 82 -1.84 -17.74 1.91
C HIS A 82 -1.23 -16.92 3.05
N LEU A 83 0.04 -16.57 2.94
CA LEU A 83 0.70 -15.69 3.92
C LEU A 83 0.07 -14.28 3.92
N SER A 84 0.05 -13.64 5.06
CA SER A 84 -0.37 -12.25 5.18
C SER A 84 0.69 -11.30 4.63
N VAL A 85 0.28 -10.22 3.96
CA VAL A 85 1.19 -9.11 3.60
C VAL A 85 1.88 -8.51 4.82
N PHE A 86 1.28 -8.60 5.99
CA PHE A 86 1.88 -8.10 7.24
C PHE A 86 3.10 -8.89 7.69
N SER A 87 3.29 -10.13 7.21
CA SER A 87 4.53 -10.90 7.47
C SER A 87 5.75 -10.37 6.72
N LEU A 88 5.55 -9.48 5.74
CA LEU A 88 6.61 -8.78 5.00
C LEU A 88 7.07 -7.50 5.71
N LEU A 89 6.40 -7.11 6.78
CA LEU A 89 6.63 -5.85 7.48
C LEU A 89 7.19 -6.10 8.89
N PRO A 90 7.94 -5.16 9.45
CA PRO A 90 8.29 -5.17 10.87
C PRO A 90 7.04 -5.34 11.76
N PRO A 91 7.12 -6.15 12.83
CA PRO A 91 5.98 -6.43 13.71
C PRO A 91 5.40 -5.18 14.37
N GLN A 92 6.20 -4.12 14.52
CA GLN A 92 5.78 -2.83 15.06
C GLN A 92 4.59 -2.24 14.30
N PHE A 93 4.48 -2.46 12.99
CA PHE A 93 3.35 -1.96 12.22
C PHE A 93 2.05 -2.69 12.53
N ALA A 94 2.12 -3.97 12.87
CA ALA A 94 0.95 -4.71 13.34
C ALA A 94 0.46 -4.17 14.69
N GLU A 95 1.37 -3.94 15.64
CA GLU A 95 1.06 -3.37 16.95
C GLU A 95 0.49 -1.94 16.88
N ARG A 96 0.99 -1.13 15.94
CA ARG A 96 0.45 0.22 15.66
C ARG A 96 -0.96 0.21 15.07
N GLY A 97 -1.47 -0.92 14.63
CA GLY A 97 -2.76 -0.99 13.96
C GLY A 97 -2.72 -0.60 12.47
N VAL A 98 -1.55 -0.61 11.82
CA VAL A 98 -1.43 -0.37 10.37
C VAL A 98 -2.30 -1.36 9.61
N GLN A 99 -3.06 -0.89 8.64
CA GLN A 99 -3.96 -1.67 7.79
C GLN A 99 -3.73 -1.39 6.31
N CYS A 100 -4.17 -2.30 5.44
CA CYS A 100 -4.09 -2.09 3.99
C CYS A 100 -5.05 -0.99 3.56
N VAL A 101 -4.58 -0.09 2.70
CA VAL A 101 -5.38 0.95 2.03
C VAL A 101 -5.95 0.36 0.73
N GLY A 102 -7.09 -0.28 0.84
CA GLY A 102 -7.62 -1.15 -0.19
C GLY A 102 -6.91 -2.51 -0.22
N ARG A 103 -7.25 -3.31 -1.21
CA ARG A 103 -6.70 -4.66 -1.34
C ARG A 103 -6.22 -4.93 -2.76
N LEU A 104 -5.31 -5.86 -2.88
CA LEU A 104 -4.95 -6.59 -4.09
C LEU A 104 -5.27 -8.07 -3.87
N ASP A 105 -5.68 -8.75 -4.92
CA ASP A 105 -5.88 -10.19 -4.88
C ASP A 105 -4.55 -10.90 -4.56
N GLN A 106 -4.61 -12.14 -4.11
CA GLN A 106 -3.43 -12.87 -3.71
C GLN A 106 -2.39 -13.00 -4.84
N ASP A 107 -2.86 -13.18 -6.08
CA ASP A 107 -2.04 -13.32 -7.29
C ASP A 107 -1.71 -11.98 -7.98
N THR A 108 -2.33 -10.88 -7.55
CA THR A 108 -2.05 -9.53 -8.05
C THR A 108 -0.86 -8.93 -7.31
N THR A 109 0.08 -8.36 -8.06
CA THR A 109 1.33 -7.78 -7.54
C THR A 109 1.31 -6.25 -7.57
N GLY A 110 2.33 -5.63 -6.99
CA GLY A 110 2.64 -4.22 -7.16
C GLY A 110 2.23 -3.33 -5.99
N LEU A 111 1.98 -2.07 -6.27
CA LEU A 111 1.81 -0.99 -5.31
C LEU A 111 0.64 -1.25 -4.36
N LEU A 112 0.94 -1.47 -3.09
CA LEU A 112 -0.02 -1.55 -1.99
C LEU A 112 0.32 -0.49 -0.95
N LEU A 113 -0.64 0.38 -0.65
CA LEU A 113 -0.51 1.35 0.43
C LEU A 113 -0.98 0.74 1.75
N LEU A 114 -0.30 1.12 2.85
CA LEU A 114 -0.70 0.75 4.20
C LEU A 114 -0.61 1.97 5.12
N SER A 115 -1.49 2.05 6.13
CA SER A 115 -1.48 3.17 7.09
C SER A 115 -2.23 2.83 8.36
N ASP A 116 -1.90 3.53 9.46
CA ASP A 116 -2.67 3.59 10.71
C ASP A 116 -3.61 4.81 10.78
N ASP A 117 -3.59 5.67 9.74
CA ASP A 117 -4.49 6.81 9.62
C ASP A 117 -5.82 6.40 8.96
N GLY A 118 -6.89 6.32 9.76
CA GLY A 118 -8.22 5.97 9.25
C GLY A 118 -8.78 6.97 8.22
N LYS A 119 -8.41 8.26 8.29
CA LYS A 119 -8.83 9.27 7.30
C LYS A 119 -8.16 9.00 5.95
N PHE A 120 -6.86 8.73 5.97
CA PHE A 120 -6.10 8.35 4.79
C PHE A 120 -6.67 7.07 4.17
N VAL A 121 -6.87 6.01 4.96
CA VAL A 121 -7.47 4.75 4.49
C VAL A 121 -8.81 5.02 3.81
N HIS A 122 -9.71 5.74 4.47
CA HIS A 122 -11.02 6.07 3.91
C HIS A 122 -10.92 6.88 2.61
N THR A 123 -10.00 7.84 2.53
CA THR A 123 -9.82 8.67 1.33
C THR A 123 -9.49 7.84 0.11
N PHE A 124 -8.56 6.89 0.21
CA PHE A 124 -8.08 6.11 -0.93
C PHE A 124 -8.88 4.82 -1.20
N THR A 125 -9.75 4.41 -0.27
CA THR A 125 -10.63 3.24 -0.45
C THR A 125 -12.05 3.59 -0.85
N SER A 126 -12.50 4.82 -0.58
CA SER A 126 -13.86 5.26 -0.87
C SER A 126 -14.13 5.35 -2.38
N PRO A 127 -15.15 4.67 -2.92
CA PRO A 127 -15.52 4.76 -4.34
C PRO A 127 -15.90 6.18 -4.77
N LYS A 128 -16.33 7.04 -3.83
CA LYS A 128 -16.72 8.43 -4.09
C LYS A 128 -15.53 9.32 -4.45
N ARG A 129 -14.35 9.00 -4.00
CA ARG A 129 -13.13 9.80 -4.23
C ARG A 129 -12.52 9.60 -5.61
N LYS A 130 -12.86 8.50 -6.30
CA LYS A 130 -12.44 8.22 -7.68
C LYS A 130 -10.94 8.39 -7.91
N VAL A 131 -10.12 7.88 -7.00
CA VAL A 131 -8.66 7.92 -7.17
C VAL A 131 -8.25 6.93 -8.26
N PRO A 132 -7.59 7.39 -9.34
CA PRO A 132 -7.20 6.52 -10.46
C PRO A 132 -6.17 5.49 -10.00
N LYS A 133 -6.30 4.29 -10.55
CA LYS A 133 -5.37 3.17 -10.34
C LYS A 133 -4.96 2.63 -11.70
N VAL A 134 -3.66 2.58 -11.94
CA VAL A 134 -3.11 2.04 -13.19
C VAL A 134 -2.64 0.61 -12.95
N TYR A 135 -3.15 -0.28 -13.76
CA TYR A 135 -2.77 -1.69 -13.75
C TYR A 135 -2.12 -2.08 -15.07
N VAL A 136 -1.10 -2.90 -15.00
CA VAL A 136 -0.50 -3.57 -16.15
C VAL A 136 -0.90 -5.03 -16.09
N ALA A 137 -1.57 -5.51 -17.12
CA ALA A 137 -2.01 -6.88 -17.24
C ALA A 137 -1.27 -7.60 -18.37
N THR A 138 -0.85 -8.83 -18.11
CA THR A 138 -0.45 -9.76 -19.19
C THR A 138 -1.68 -10.53 -19.62
N THR A 139 -2.02 -10.47 -20.90
CA THR A 139 -3.17 -11.16 -21.47
C THR A 139 -2.78 -12.48 -22.12
N ARG A 140 -3.71 -13.43 -22.19
CA ARG A 140 -3.48 -14.74 -22.80
C ARG A 140 -3.33 -14.65 -24.32
N HIS A 141 -4.14 -13.81 -24.93
CA HIS A 141 -4.17 -13.61 -26.38
C HIS A 141 -3.66 -12.23 -26.73
N PRO A 142 -3.15 -12.00 -27.95
CA PRO A 142 -2.83 -10.67 -28.44
C PRO A 142 -4.00 -9.71 -28.26
N LEU A 143 -3.68 -8.45 -28.00
CA LEU A 143 -4.64 -7.37 -27.91
C LEU A 143 -5.00 -6.86 -29.30
N ASP A 144 -6.25 -6.46 -29.48
CA ASP A 144 -6.73 -5.78 -30.68
C ASP A 144 -7.46 -4.47 -30.34
N ASP A 145 -7.65 -3.63 -31.32
CA ASP A 145 -8.29 -2.31 -31.16
C ASP A 145 -9.75 -2.42 -30.70
N ALA A 146 -10.46 -3.51 -31.07
CA ALA A 146 -11.83 -3.73 -30.67
C ALA A 146 -11.91 -4.00 -29.15
N GLN A 147 -11.00 -4.79 -28.60
CA GLN A 147 -10.90 -5.04 -27.16
C GLN A 147 -10.59 -3.75 -26.40
N LEU A 148 -9.63 -2.95 -26.89
CA LEU A 148 -9.27 -1.67 -26.26
C LEU A 148 -10.45 -0.69 -26.27
N SER A 149 -11.21 -0.63 -27.37
CA SER A 149 -12.42 0.20 -27.47
C SER A 149 -13.49 -0.25 -26.50
N LEU A 150 -13.79 -1.56 -26.44
CA LEU A 150 -14.74 -2.12 -25.48
C LEU A 150 -14.39 -1.78 -24.04
N LEU A 151 -13.12 -1.84 -23.67
CA LEU A 151 -12.66 -1.50 -22.31
C LEU A 151 -12.86 -0.01 -21.99
N ARG A 152 -12.69 0.87 -22.97
CA ARG A 152 -12.90 2.32 -22.82
C ARG A 152 -14.38 2.70 -22.83
N ASP A 153 -15.18 2.09 -23.72
CA ASP A 153 -16.61 2.37 -23.87
C ASP A 153 -17.44 1.78 -22.72
N GLY A 154 -16.91 0.72 -22.08
CA GLY A 154 -17.50 0.04 -20.94
C GLY A 154 -18.04 -1.34 -21.26
N VAL A 155 -17.75 -2.27 -20.36
CA VAL A 155 -18.18 -3.68 -20.43
C VAL A 155 -19.14 -3.99 -19.29
N LEU A 156 -20.17 -4.79 -19.58
CA LEU A 156 -21.09 -5.24 -18.54
C LEU A 156 -20.46 -6.40 -17.76
N LEU A 157 -20.21 -6.17 -16.48
CA LEU A 157 -19.68 -7.19 -15.59
C LEU A 157 -20.81 -7.97 -14.93
N HIS A 158 -20.61 -9.26 -14.73
CA HIS A 158 -21.57 -10.11 -14.01
C HIS A 158 -21.90 -9.50 -12.63
N GLY A 159 -23.18 -9.35 -12.32
CA GLY A 159 -23.67 -8.74 -11.08
C GLY A 159 -23.68 -7.21 -11.06
N GLU A 160 -23.27 -6.54 -12.15
CA GLU A 160 -23.39 -5.09 -12.27
C GLU A 160 -24.59 -4.72 -13.16
N SER A 161 -25.30 -3.67 -12.78
CA SER A 161 -26.47 -3.16 -13.52
C SER A 161 -26.10 -2.18 -14.63
N LYS A 162 -24.87 -1.69 -14.64
CA LYS A 162 -24.34 -0.72 -15.62
C LYS A 162 -22.98 -1.15 -16.14
N PRO A 163 -22.66 -0.83 -17.40
CA PRO A 163 -21.32 -1.04 -17.92
C PRO A 163 -20.24 -0.33 -17.06
N VAL A 164 -19.10 -0.95 -16.94
CA VAL A 164 -17.92 -0.43 -16.24
C VAL A 164 -16.87 -0.09 -17.29
N ALA A 165 -16.52 1.18 -17.37
CA ALA A 165 -15.53 1.69 -18.33
C ALA A 165 -14.17 1.92 -17.66
N ALA A 166 -13.11 1.71 -18.40
CA ALA A 166 -11.78 2.19 -18.03
C ALA A 166 -11.63 3.65 -18.45
N VAL A 167 -10.87 4.42 -17.68
CA VAL A 167 -10.49 5.79 -18.05
C VAL A 167 -9.52 5.79 -19.23
N ALA A 168 -8.62 4.82 -19.24
CA ALA A 168 -7.70 4.56 -20.33
C ALA A 168 -7.47 3.05 -20.48
N ALA A 169 -7.29 2.60 -21.70
CA ALA A 169 -6.91 1.24 -22.07
C ALA A 169 -5.92 1.33 -23.24
N GLU A 170 -4.68 0.89 -23.01
CA GLU A 170 -3.57 1.07 -23.95
C GLU A 170 -2.78 -0.23 -24.06
N ALA A 171 -2.46 -0.64 -25.28
CA ALA A 171 -1.53 -1.73 -25.51
C ALA A 171 -0.09 -1.22 -25.36
N ARG A 172 0.65 -1.77 -24.38
CA ARG A 172 2.10 -1.53 -24.21
C ARG A 172 2.95 -2.63 -24.86
N GLY A 173 2.32 -3.56 -25.55
CA GLY A 173 2.90 -4.68 -26.27
C GLY A 173 1.80 -5.63 -26.72
N GLU A 174 2.15 -6.66 -27.47
CA GLU A 174 1.19 -7.60 -28.07
C GLU A 174 0.21 -8.19 -27.04
N ARG A 175 0.70 -8.50 -25.84
CA ARG A 175 -0.07 -9.09 -24.71
C ARG A 175 0.05 -8.27 -23.43
N CYS A 176 0.44 -7.02 -23.51
CA CYS A 176 0.65 -6.15 -22.36
C CYS A 176 -0.35 -4.99 -22.43
N LEU A 177 -1.31 -4.99 -21.53
CA LEU A 177 -2.38 -4.00 -21.41
C LEU A 177 -2.14 -3.09 -20.21
N ALA A 178 -2.06 -1.78 -20.42
CA ALA A 178 -2.20 -0.80 -19.35
C ALA A 178 -3.67 -0.37 -19.25
N LEU A 179 -4.25 -0.46 -18.05
CA LEU A 179 -5.64 -0.13 -17.79
C LEU A 179 -5.76 0.80 -16.59
N THR A 180 -6.38 1.97 -16.79
CA THR A 180 -6.67 2.92 -15.71
C THR A 180 -8.13 2.82 -15.29
N VAL A 181 -8.39 2.56 -14.00
CA VAL A 181 -9.73 2.48 -13.41
C VAL A 181 -9.85 3.42 -12.21
N MET A 182 -11.06 3.95 -11.99
CA MET A 182 -11.37 4.84 -10.86
C MET A 182 -11.97 4.11 -9.65
N GLU A 183 -12.44 2.90 -9.86
CA GLU A 183 -13.10 2.08 -8.85
C GLU A 183 -12.23 0.88 -8.46
N GLY A 184 -12.62 0.16 -7.43
CA GLY A 184 -11.93 -1.06 -6.97
C GLY A 184 -12.96 -2.16 -6.67
N LYS A 185 -13.82 -2.49 -7.66
CA LYS A 185 -14.78 -3.60 -7.52
C LYS A 185 -14.03 -4.94 -7.44
N TYR A 186 -14.69 -5.93 -6.87
CA TYR A 186 -14.13 -7.28 -6.77
C TYR A 186 -13.65 -7.81 -8.12
N HIS A 187 -12.36 -8.15 -8.21
CA HIS A 187 -11.66 -8.63 -9.42
C HIS A 187 -11.91 -7.77 -10.66
N GLN A 188 -12.12 -6.46 -10.51
CA GLN A 188 -12.62 -5.58 -11.58
C GLN A 188 -11.84 -5.71 -12.87
N VAL A 189 -10.52 -5.51 -12.84
CA VAL A 189 -9.67 -5.50 -14.05
C VAL A 189 -9.71 -6.86 -14.75
N LYS A 190 -9.59 -7.96 -14.00
CA LYS A 190 -9.66 -9.32 -14.55
C LYS A 190 -11.00 -9.60 -15.23
N ARG A 191 -12.10 -9.17 -14.59
CA ARG A 191 -13.46 -9.30 -15.14
C ARG A 191 -13.69 -8.42 -16.36
N MET A 192 -13.13 -7.21 -16.40
CA MET A 192 -13.18 -6.33 -17.58
C MET A 192 -12.47 -6.96 -18.75
N ILE A 193 -11.26 -7.49 -18.56
CA ILE A 193 -10.50 -8.18 -19.62
C ILE A 193 -11.26 -9.40 -20.12
N ALA A 194 -11.87 -10.18 -19.22
CA ALA A 194 -12.70 -11.33 -19.60
C ALA A 194 -13.94 -10.92 -20.41
N ALA A 195 -14.62 -9.87 -20.01
CA ALA A 195 -15.79 -9.34 -20.73
C ALA A 195 -15.43 -8.74 -22.09
N ALA A 196 -14.18 -8.29 -22.29
CA ALA A 196 -13.66 -7.85 -23.58
C ALA A 196 -13.13 -9.03 -24.46
N GLY A 197 -13.38 -10.28 -24.04
CA GLY A 197 -13.04 -11.46 -24.83
C GLY A 197 -11.59 -11.97 -24.70
N ASN A 198 -10.86 -11.56 -23.65
CA ASN A 198 -9.50 -12.02 -23.38
C ASN A 198 -9.39 -12.60 -21.95
N ARG A 199 -8.21 -13.05 -21.55
CA ARG A 199 -7.94 -13.58 -20.21
C ARG A 199 -6.72 -12.88 -19.61
N CYS A 200 -6.87 -12.44 -18.36
CA CYS A 200 -5.77 -11.91 -17.57
C CYS A 200 -4.95 -13.06 -16.98
N GLU A 201 -3.69 -13.20 -17.34
CA GLU A 201 -2.77 -14.22 -16.84
C GLU A 201 -1.94 -13.67 -15.66
N ALA A 202 -1.57 -12.38 -15.69
CA ALA A 202 -0.90 -11.69 -14.60
C ALA A 202 -1.41 -10.25 -14.49
N LEU A 203 -1.44 -9.74 -13.26
CA LEU A 203 -1.90 -8.39 -12.97
C LEU A 203 -0.95 -7.70 -11.99
N HIS A 204 -0.54 -6.49 -12.34
CA HIS A 204 0.36 -5.67 -11.55
C HIS A 204 -0.23 -4.27 -11.37
N ARG A 205 -0.34 -3.77 -10.15
CA ARG A 205 -0.71 -2.37 -9.93
C ARG A 205 0.52 -1.50 -9.91
N GLU A 206 0.68 -0.70 -10.93
CA GLU A 206 1.85 0.15 -11.16
C GLU A 206 1.71 1.50 -10.44
N ARG A 207 0.46 2.04 -10.31
CA ARG A 207 0.24 3.41 -9.85
C ARG A 207 -1.08 3.59 -9.10
N ILE A 208 -1.09 4.49 -8.12
CA ILE A 208 -2.30 5.02 -7.46
C ILE A 208 -2.20 6.54 -7.47
N GLY A 209 -3.19 7.24 -8.04
CA GLY A 209 -3.07 8.69 -8.30
C GLY A 209 -1.85 8.96 -9.15
N GLY A 210 -1.07 9.96 -8.81
CA GLY A 210 0.23 10.25 -9.42
C GLY A 210 1.39 9.41 -8.87
N LEU A 211 1.21 8.70 -7.74
CA LEU A 211 2.28 7.90 -7.14
C LEU A 211 2.52 6.61 -7.93
N ALA A 212 3.71 6.46 -8.46
CA ALA A 212 4.16 5.27 -9.17
C ALA A 212 5.01 4.37 -8.26
N LEU A 213 4.93 3.06 -8.48
CA LEU A 213 5.85 2.12 -7.86
C LEU A 213 7.24 2.28 -8.46
N ALA A 214 8.23 2.61 -7.63
CA ALA A 214 9.60 2.74 -8.07
C ALA A 214 10.15 1.38 -8.55
N ALA A 215 10.78 1.34 -9.70
CA ALA A 215 11.39 0.13 -10.24
C ALA A 215 12.52 -0.44 -9.35
N THR A 216 13.09 0.41 -8.49
CA THR A 216 14.13 0.03 -7.52
C THR A 216 13.59 -0.67 -6.28
N LEU A 217 12.29 -0.55 -5.99
CA LEU A 217 11.66 -1.23 -4.84
C LEU A 217 11.36 -2.69 -5.20
N ALA A 218 12.15 -3.61 -4.70
CA ALA A 218 12.02 -5.03 -4.98
C ALA A 218 10.67 -5.61 -4.51
N PRO A 219 10.14 -6.68 -5.14
CA PRO A 219 8.97 -7.40 -4.63
C PRO A 219 9.17 -7.85 -3.18
N GLY A 220 8.18 -7.59 -2.32
CA GLY A 220 8.22 -7.84 -0.89
C GLY A 220 8.89 -6.73 -0.07
N ALA A 221 9.59 -5.81 -0.70
CA ALA A 221 10.15 -4.64 -0.03
C ALA A 221 9.09 -3.56 0.18
N TRP A 222 9.30 -2.77 1.22
CA TRP A 222 8.44 -1.66 1.60
C TRP A 222 9.29 -0.40 1.89
N GLN A 223 8.65 0.75 1.85
CA GLN A 223 9.25 2.03 2.23
C GLN A 223 8.22 2.94 2.92
N TRP A 224 8.72 3.90 3.68
CA TRP A 224 7.91 5.03 4.13
C TRP A 224 7.56 5.91 2.94
N LEU A 225 6.35 6.47 2.95
CA LEU A 225 6.00 7.57 2.06
C LEU A 225 6.48 8.88 2.66
N ASP A 226 7.10 9.70 1.84
CA ASP A 226 7.45 11.08 2.17
C ASP A 226 6.33 12.06 1.76
N GLU A 227 6.55 13.36 1.98
CA GLU A 227 5.58 14.41 1.64
C GLU A 227 5.32 14.46 0.13
N THR A 228 6.35 14.30 -0.69
CA THR A 228 6.23 14.30 -2.16
C THR A 228 5.40 13.12 -2.64
N ASP A 229 5.59 11.95 -2.06
CA ASP A 229 4.79 10.75 -2.33
C ASP A 229 3.31 10.99 -1.99
N LEU A 230 3.05 11.58 -0.81
CA LEU A 230 1.69 11.86 -0.33
C LEU A 230 0.98 12.90 -1.21
N GLU A 231 1.67 13.94 -1.65
CA GLU A 231 1.15 14.95 -2.59
C GLU A 231 0.83 14.30 -3.94
N SER A 232 1.71 13.43 -4.43
CA SER A 232 1.53 12.70 -5.70
C SER A 232 0.26 11.83 -5.69
N LEU A 233 -0.10 11.24 -4.56
CA LEU A 233 -1.34 10.46 -4.43
C LEU A 233 -2.60 11.27 -4.72
N GLY A 234 -2.61 12.57 -4.42
CA GLY A 234 -3.72 13.48 -4.68
C GLY A 234 -3.81 13.98 -6.11
N SER A 235 -2.76 13.82 -6.92
CA SER A 235 -2.68 14.29 -8.29
C SER A 235 -3.21 13.23 -9.29
N SER A 236 -3.59 13.71 -10.50
CA SER A 236 -3.90 12.81 -11.61
C SER A 236 -2.61 12.18 -12.15
N PRO A 237 -2.63 10.93 -12.64
CA PRO A 237 -1.48 10.33 -13.28
C PRO A 237 -1.08 11.20 -14.49
N SER A 238 0.16 11.67 -14.48
CA SER A 238 0.76 12.28 -15.66
C SER A 238 0.88 11.22 -16.74
N GLY A 239 0.41 11.53 -17.93
CA GLY A 239 0.44 10.64 -19.09
C GLY A 239 1.86 10.25 -19.51
#